data_0b578f04d4399d000218e01fbd4d9148
#
_entry.id   0b578f04d4399d000218e01fbd4d9148
#
_cell.length_a   1.000
_cell.length_b   1.000
_cell.length_c   1.000
_cell.angle_alpha   90.00
_cell.angle_beta   90.00
_cell.angle_gamma   90.00
#
_symmetry.space_group_name_H-M   'P 1'
#
loop_
_entity.id
_entity.type
_entity.pdbx_description
1 polymer ?
#
loop_
_entity_poly.entity_id
_entity_poly.type
_entity_poly.pdbx_seq_one_letter_code
_entity_poly.pdbx_strand_id
1 'polypeptide(L)'
;MGVLQKPLGNDRTQRLKRAAFALGRLSTTVVVSALALTAVWRHSAIAADGAKIESLSIEVPALARPIAATCPLPQNVRLPEPGVRWADQGLADSEPLQLVPAILPNGLPSEQQQDLMLVAPLEAAANRTVRSYSLAALEQAPQSPFSFHESEGVTLRVEQSGKPVLAYNFGTITNEKVPVTEHRRSRACYVHPVWGLNGEILTDDFPKDHYHHHGIFWTWPHVKIDGQQHDLWAGSTIAQRFERWLVRRTGHLAAVLAVENGWYVGPKRVMRERVWIRVWRATETSRCVDFDLTFIPEDRPIELWGAEGKSYGGFTMRFKPGPRSETLITVPQGKTSGDLPDTPLAWADFTSKFEGATQRSGAAIFVPPHHPDFPPTWLTRYYGPLCVGWPG
;
A
#
# COMPACT_ATOMS: atom_id res chain seq x y z
N MET A 1 31.00 55.00 18.83
CA MET A 1 30.06 54.28 19.72
C MET A 1 28.85 53.88 18.88
N GLY A 2 28.87 52.72 18.31
CA GLY A 2 27.79 52.17 17.48
C GLY A 2 27.28 50.92 18.10
N VAL A 3 26.02 50.93 18.54
CA VAL A 3 25.31 49.80 19.13
C VAL A 3 24.79 48.94 17.99
N LEU A 4 25.32 47.74 17.82
CA LEU A 4 24.80 46.70 16.95
C LEU A 4 23.58 46.06 17.61
N GLN A 5 22.39 46.32 17.07
CA GLN A 5 21.18 45.56 17.35
C GLN A 5 21.26 44.19 16.65
N LYS A 6 21.15 43.09 17.44
CA LYS A 6 20.88 41.73 16.95
C LYS A 6 19.47 41.68 16.36
N PRO A 7 19.24 41.01 15.23
CA PRO A 7 17.88 40.73 14.78
C PRO A 7 17.23 39.66 15.65
N LEU A 8 16.01 39.95 16.06
CA LEU A 8 15.08 39.07 16.77
C LEU A 8 14.85 37.79 15.99
N GLY A 9 14.91 36.70 16.71
CA GLY A 9 14.68 35.35 16.21
C GLY A 9 13.30 35.19 15.57
N ASN A 10 13.27 34.53 14.44
CA ASN A 10 12.07 34.02 13.82
C ASN A 10 11.48 32.93 14.70
N ASP A 11 10.48 33.29 15.48
CA ASP A 11 9.59 32.38 16.17
C ASP A 11 8.67 31.70 15.12
N ARG A 12 9.22 30.67 14.46
CA ARG A 12 8.41 29.72 13.72
C ARG A 12 7.68 28.85 14.73
N THR A 13 6.54 29.32 15.21
CA THR A 13 5.51 28.48 15.78
C THR A 13 5.25 27.31 14.81
N GLN A 14 5.83 26.16 15.09
CA GLN A 14 5.49 24.90 14.45
C GLN A 14 3.98 24.68 14.69
N ARG A 15 3.16 24.97 13.67
CA ARG A 15 1.78 24.51 13.63
C ARG A 15 1.84 23.00 13.55
N LEU A 16 1.65 22.32 14.66
CA LEU A 16 1.38 20.89 14.72
C LEU A 16 0.21 20.62 13.77
N LYS A 17 0.47 19.96 12.66
CA LYS A 17 -0.57 19.48 11.75
C LYS A 17 -1.26 18.31 12.44
N ARG A 18 -2.38 18.60 13.13
CA ARG A 18 -3.26 17.61 13.72
C ARG A 18 -4.37 17.34 12.74
N ALA A 19 -4.55 16.11 12.31
CA ALA A 19 -5.74 15.71 11.59
C ALA A 19 -6.78 15.21 12.59
N ALA A 20 -7.89 15.92 12.70
CA ALA A 20 -9.07 15.45 13.42
C ALA A 20 -9.95 14.69 12.44
N PHE A 21 -10.18 13.41 12.69
CA PHE A 21 -11.06 12.59 11.88
C PHE A 21 -12.49 12.71 12.39
N ALA A 22 -13.29 13.53 11.71
CA ALA A 22 -14.73 13.47 11.76
C ALA A 22 -15.17 12.82 10.47
N LEU A 23 -15.66 11.57 10.53
CA LEU A 23 -16.30 10.85 9.41
C LEU A 23 -15.72 11.23 8.01
N GLY A 24 -14.54 10.75 7.68
CA GLY A 24 -13.90 11.06 6.43
C GLY A 24 -13.00 9.92 5.94
N ARG A 25 -13.04 9.67 4.64
CA ARG A 25 -12.18 8.70 3.96
C ARG A 25 -10.73 9.20 4.02
N LEU A 26 -9.87 8.45 4.67
CA LEU A 26 -8.44 8.50 4.48
C LEU A 26 -8.05 7.29 3.65
N SER A 27 -8.04 7.47 2.35
CA SER A 27 -7.43 6.50 1.45
C SER A 27 -5.96 6.90 1.31
N THR A 28 -5.11 6.28 2.09
CA THR A 28 -3.68 6.32 1.86
C THR A 28 -3.35 5.13 0.99
N THR A 29 -3.37 5.33 -0.32
CA THR A 29 -2.87 4.33 -1.25
C THR A 29 -1.36 4.45 -1.25
N VAL A 30 -0.71 3.55 -0.57
CA VAL A 30 0.74 3.37 -0.70
C VAL A 30 0.93 2.43 -1.88
N VAL A 31 1.22 3.03 -3.00
CA VAL A 31 1.41 2.30 -4.25
C VAL A 31 2.89 2.12 -4.47
N VAL A 32 3.32 0.88 -4.43
CA VAL A 32 4.58 0.50 -5.08
C VAL A 32 4.28 0.44 -6.59
N SER A 33 4.25 1.58 -7.27
CA SER A 33 3.97 1.78 -8.70
C SER A 33 2.51 1.62 -9.15
N ALA A 34 1.66 2.60 -8.98
CA ALA A 34 0.57 2.82 -9.92
C ALA A 34 0.43 4.32 -10.19
N LEU A 35 0.67 4.71 -11.41
CA LEU A 35 0.17 5.97 -11.93
C LEU A 35 -1.36 5.84 -12.03
N ALA A 36 -2.09 6.78 -11.46
CA ALA A 36 -3.52 6.85 -11.65
C ALA A 36 -3.79 7.04 -13.15
N LEU A 37 -4.21 5.99 -13.82
CA LEU A 37 -4.71 6.06 -15.17
C LEU A 37 -6.15 6.56 -15.11
N THR A 38 -6.45 7.67 -15.76
CA THR A 38 -7.81 8.12 -15.95
C THR A 38 -8.39 7.34 -17.13
N ALA A 39 -9.09 6.24 -16.85
CA ALA A 39 -9.79 5.50 -17.90
C ALA A 39 -11.07 6.25 -18.28
N VAL A 40 -11.23 6.57 -19.57
CA VAL A 40 -12.45 7.15 -20.11
C VAL A 40 -13.16 6.07 -20.94
N TRP A 41 -14.35 5.67 -20.47
CA TRP A 41 -15.19 4.73 -21.21
C TRP A 41 -15.91 5.44 -22.35
N ARG A 42 -15.68 5.01 -23.59
CA ARG A 42 -16.48 5.45 -24.73
C ARG A 42 -17.42 4.32 -25.16
N HIS A 43 -18.70 4.61 -25.17
CA HIS A 43 -19.72 3.72 -25.70
C HIS A 43 -19.95 4.08 -27.16
N SER A 44 -19.78 3.13 -28.06
CA SER A 44 -20.41 3.27 -29.38
C SER A 44 -21.83 2.73 -29.29
N ALA A 45 -22.76 3.60 -29.67
CA ALA A 45 -24.21 3.51 -29.65
C ALA A 45 -24.87 2.14 -29.50
N ILE A 46 -25.60 1.97 -28.41
CA ILE A 46 -26.97 1.51 -28.18
C ILE A 46 -27.42 0.20 -28.85
N ALA A 47 -27.55 -0.83 -28.02
CA ALA A 47 -28.65 -1.77 -28.15
C ALA A 47 -29.31 -1.94 -26.76
N ALA A 48 -30.61 -1.93 -26.70
CA ALA A 48 -31.43 -1.87 -25.50
C ALA A 48 -31.41 -3.11 -24.60
N ASP A 49 -30.64 -4.12 -24.91
CA ASP A 49 -30.46 -5.35 -24.12
C ASP A 49 -28.99 -5.71 -24.03
N GLY A 50 -28.37 -5.34 -22.93
CA GLY A 50 -27.00 -5.72 -22.56
C GLY A 50 -25.94 -5.00 -23.41
N ALA A 51 -25.59 -3.76 -23.02
CA ALA A 51 -24.56 -3.00 -23.74
C ALA A 51 -23.24 -3.77 -23.78
N LYS A 52 -22.85 -4.23 -24.97
CA LYS A 52 -21.54 -4.82 -25.23
C LYS A 52 -20.51 -3.70 -25.17
N ILE A 53 -19.50 -3.81 -24.33
CA ILE A 53 -18.37 -2.86 -24.39
C ILE A 53 -17.62 -3.17 -25.69
N GLU A 54 -17.64 -2.23 -26.63
CA GLU A 54 -16.89 -2.36 -27.87
C GLU A 54 -15.50 -1.74 -27.77
N SER A 55 -15.29 -0.76 -26.89
CA SER A 55 -13.98 -0.16 -26.69
C SER A 55 -13.80 0.46 -25.31
N LEU A 56 -12.58 0.41 -24.79
CA LEU A 56 -12.12 1.10 -23.59
C LEU A 56 -11.03 2.08 -23.99
N SER A 57 -11.22 3.37 -23.69
CA SER A 57 -10.18 4.37 -23.89
C SER A 57 -9.44 4.62 -22.59
N ILE A 58 -8.12 4.45 -22.61
CA ILE A 58 -7.24 4.69 -21.48
C ILE A 58 -6.23 5.77 -21.88
N GLU A 59 -6.17 6.82 -21.06
CA GLU A 59 -5.11 7.81 -21.19
C GLU A 59 -3.82 7.23 -20.61
N VAL A 60 -2.85 6.93 -21.46
CA VAL A 60 -1.58 6.31 -21.07
C VAL A 60 -0.50 7.37 -21.08
N PRO A 61 0.15 7.67 -19.93
CA PRO A 61 1.32 8.53 -19.91
C PRO A 61 2.50 7.86 -20.63
N ALA A 62 3.40 8.66 -21.17
CA ALA A 62 4.62 8.18 -21.84
C ALA A 62 5.59 7.52 -20.85
N LEU A 63 5.45 6.23 -20.63
CA LEU A 63 6.30 5.44 -19.74
C LEU A 63 6.85 4.22 -20.50
N ALA A 64 8.10 3.90 -20.25
CA ALA A 64 8.81 2.81 -20.89
C ALA A 64 8.48 1.40 -20.36
N ARG A 65 7.39 1.22 -19.59
CA ARG A 65 7.04 -0.06 -18.97
C ARG A 65 5.52 -0.26 -18.94
N PRO A 66 5.04 -1.52 -19.03
CA PRO A 66 3.63 -1.82 -18.79
C PRO A 66 3.18 -1.32 -17.41
N ILE A 67 2.00 -0.72 -17.35
CA ILE A 67 1.43 -0.19 -16.10
C ILE A 67 0.25 -1.07 -15.70
N ALA A 68 0.33 -1.61 -14.49
CA ALA A 68 -0.81 -2.19 -13.81
C ALA A 68 -1.73 -1.08 -13.31
N ALA A 69 -3.01 -1.17 -13.61
CA ALA A 69 -3.99 -0.17 -13.23
C ALA A 69 -5.33 -0.79 -12.86
N THR A 70 -6.10 -0.05 -12.07
CA THR A 70 -7.48 -0.38 -11.75
C THR A 70 -8.37 0.76 -12.20
N CYS A 71 -9.41 0.47 -12.96
CA CYS A 71 -10.37 1.47 -13.41
C CYS A 71 -11.81 1.07 -13.08
N PRO A 72 -12.68 2.02 -12.70
CA PRO A 72 -14.08 1.73 -12.44
C PRO A 72 -14.79 1.17 -13.68
N LEU A 73 -15.52 0.06 -13.52
CA LEU A 73 -16.44 -0.43 -14.54
C LEU A 73 -17.77 0.33 -14.40
N PRO A 74 -18.31 0.95 -15.48
CA PRO A 74 -19.60 1.62 -15.40
C PRO A 74 -20.70 0.64 -14.96
N GLN A 75 -21.65 1.11 -14.13
CA GLN A 75 -22.67 0.25 -13.51
C GLN A 75 -23.59 -0.47 -14.50
N ASN A 76 -23.82 0.14 -15.66
CA ASN A 76 -24.65 -0.42 -16.74
C ASN A 76 -23.90 -1.39 -17.66
N VAL A 77 -22.61 -1.61 -17.40
CA VAL A 77 -21.77 -2.47 -18.24
C VAL A 77 -21.65 -3.85 -17.60
N ARG A 78 -21.85 -4.88 -18.42
CA ARG A 78 -21.58 -6.27 -18.07
C ARG A 78 -20.55 -6.81 -19.04
N LEU A 79 -19.51 -7.42 -18.50
CA LEU A 79 -18.51 -8.13 -19.33
C LEU A 79 -19.01 -9.54 -19.61
N PRO A 80 -18.68 -10.10 -20.79
CA PRO A 80 -19.03 -11.49 -21.10
C PRO A 80 -18.28 -12.46 -20.17
N GLU A 81 -18.93 -13.56 -19.84
CA GLU A 81 -18.27 -14.69 -19.19
C GLU A 81 -17.54 -15.55 -20.25
N PRO A 82 -16.38 -16.14 -19.94
CA PRO A 82 -15.70 -16.13 -18.64
C PRO A 82 -14.78 -14.92 -18.38
N GLY A 83 -14.82 -13.90 -19.21
CA GLY A 83 -14.04 -12.68 -19.06
C GLY A 83 -13.69 -12.02 -20.39
N VAL A 84 -12.84 -11.01 -20.36
CA VAL A 84 -12.40 -10.25 -21.53
C VAL A 84 -10.87 -10.04 -21.55
N ARG A 85 -10.36 -9.79 -22.76
CA ARG A 85 -8.97 -9.37 -23.03
C ARG A 85 -8.97 -8.21 -24.02
N TRP A 86 -7.82 -7.56 -24.17
CA TRP A 86 -7.61 -6.61 -25.25
C TRP A 86 -7.68 -7.33 -26.59
N ALA A 87 -8.33 -6.72 -27.59
CA ALA A 87 -8.56 -7.29 -28.93
C ALA A 87 -7.74 -6.61 -30.03
N ASP A 88 -6.97 -5.57 -29.70
CA ASP A 88 -6.28 -4.78 -30.73
C ASP A 88 -5.17 -5.55 -31.43
N GLN A 89 -5.06 -5.31 -32.75
CA GLN A 89 -4.05 -5.93 -33.59
C GLN A 89 -2.63 -5.55 -33.14
N GLY A 90 -1.76 -6.53 -33.02
CA GLY A 90 -0.41 -6.36 -32.46
C GLY A 90 -0.28 -6.63 -30.96
N LEU A 91 -1.38 -6.85 -30.26
CA LEU A 91 -1.42 -7.32 -28.88
C LEU A 91 -1.77 -8.82 -28.81
N ALA A 92 -1.13 -9.64 -29.66
CA ALA A 92 -1.41 -11.07 -29.79
C ALA A 92 -1.33 -11.84 -28.46
N ASP A 93 -0.53 -11.34 -27.51
CA ASP A 93 -0.38 -11.85 -26.14
C ASP A 93 -1.03 -10.94 -25.12
N SER A 94 -2.11 -10.24 -25.47
CA SER A 94 -2.77 -9.33 -24.56
C SER A 94 -3.30 -10.06 -23.32
N GLU A 95 -2.86 -9.59 -22.18
CA GLU A 95 -3.27 -10.11 -20.90
C GLU A 95 -4.79 -10.02 -20.73
N PRO A 96 -5.45 -11.08 -20.22
CA PRO A 96 -6.83 -10.98 -19.79
C PRO A 96 -7.00 -9.91 -18.72
N LEU A 97 -8.19 -9.30 -18.66
CA LEU A 97 -8.55 -8.33 -17.63
C LEU A 97 -9.22 -9.03 -16.46
N GLN A 98 -9.03 -8.52 -15.26
CA GLN A 98 -9.56 -9.13 -14.05
C GLN A 98 -10.57 -8.22 -13.36
N LEU A 99 -11.76 -8.74 -13.05
CA LEU A 99 -12.76 -8.04 -12.26
C LEU A 99 -12.51 -8.20 -10.76
N VAL A 100 -12.66 -7.11 -10.02
CA VAL A 100 -12.59 -7.06 -8.56
C VAL A 100 -13.72 -6.19 -8.01
N PRO A 101 -14.19 -6.42 -6.78
CA PRO A 101 -15.14 -5.49 -6.17
C PRO A 101 -14.56 -4.09 -6.08
N ALA A 102 -15.34 -3.07 -6.43
CA ALA A 102 -14.95 -1.67 -6.20
C ALA A 102 -14.87 -1.38 -4.70
N ILE A 103 -13.97 -0.50 -4.32
CA ILE A 103 -13.82 -0.06 -2.93
C ILE A 103 -14.76 1.13 -2.70
N LEU A 104 -15.75 0.95 -1.81
CA LEU A 104 -16.65 2.02 -1.41
C LEU A 104 -15.92 3.09 -0.56
N PRO A 105 -16.46 4.31 -0.45
CA PRO A 105 -15.86 5.38 0.37
C PRO A 105 -15.58 4.99 1.83
N ASN A 106 -16.32 4.06 2.38
CA ASN A 106 -16.10 3.51 3.73
C ASN A 106 -15.12 2.33 3.75
N GLY A 107 -14.49 1.98 2.63
CA GLY A 107 -13.53 0.86 2.53
C GLY A 107 -14.15 -0.53 2.42
N LEU A 108 -15.48 -0.68 2.38
CA LEU A 108 -16.13 -1.97 2.11
C LEU A 108 -16.08 -2.33 0.63
N PRO A 109 -16.09 -3.63 0.28
CA PRO A 109 -16.31 -4.04 -1.09
C PRO A 109 -17.74 -3.66 -1.52
N SER A 110 -17.88 -3.18 -2.75
CA SER A 110 -19.18 -2.96 -3.35
C SER A 110 -19.78 -4.31 -3.80
N GLU A 111 -21.06 -4.52 -3.51
CA GLU A 111 -21.80 -5.67 -4.03
C GLU A 111 -22.30 -5.42 -5.45
N GLN A 112 -22.43 -4.15 -5.85
CA GLN A 112 -23.05 -3.74 -7.13
C GLN A 112 -22.06 -3.24 -8.15
N GLN A 113 -20.95 -2.64 -7.70
CA GLN A 113 -19.94 -2.04 -8.56
C GLN A 113 -18.67 -2.85 -8.55
N GLN A 114 -18.08 -3.02 -9.73
CA GLN A 114 -16.79 -3.66 -9.92
C GLN A 114 -15.79 -2.70 -10.53
N ASP A 115 -14.53 -2.94 -10.26
CA ASP A 115 -13.41 -2.31 -10.92
C ASP A 115 -12.74 -3.34 -11.85
N LEU A 116 -12.19 -2.84 -12.93
CA LEU A 116 -11.43 -3.62 -13.88
C LEU A 116 -9.95 -3.43 -13.64
N MET A 117 -9.26 -4.51 -13.29
CA MET A 117 -7.80 -4.55 -13.22
C MET A 117 -7.25 -4.89 -14.59
N LEU A 118 -6.24 -4.17 -15.01
CA LEU A 118 -5.61 -4.32 -16.32
C LEU A 118 -4.11 -4.04 -16.24
N VAL A 119 -3.38 -4.55 -17.22
CA VAL A 119 -2.01 -4.13 -17.52
C VAL A 119 -2.08 -3.39 -18.85
N ALA A 120 -1.88 -2.08 -18.81
CA ALA A 120 -1.87 -1.26 -20.00
C ALA A 120 -0.59 -1.55 -20.81
N PRO A 121 -0.70 -1.98 -22.07
CA PRO A 121 0.47 -2.14 -22.91
C PRO A 121 1.04 -0.77 -23.24
N LEU A 122 2.36 -0.62 -23.11
CA LEU A 122 3.03 0.64 -23.39
C LEU A 122 3.89 0.51 -24.64
N GLU A 123 3.70 1.43 -25.55
CA GLU A 123 4.74 1.80 -26.50
C GLU A 123 5.45 3.05 -25.98
N ALA A 124 6.76 3.09 -26.15
CA ALA A 124 7.57 4.25 -25.83
C ALA A 124 7.14 5.44 -26.72
N ALA A 125 6.19 6.24 -26.23
CA ALA A 125 5.77 7.46 -26.87
C ALA A 125 6.19 8.66 -26.03
N ALA A 126 6.79 9.64 -26.68
CA ALA A 126 7.32 10.85 -26.02
C ALA A 126 6.22 11.80 -25.49
N ASN A 127 4.94 11.56 -25.82
CA ASN A 127 3.80 12.40 -25.46
C ASN A 127 2.67 11.58 -24.84
N ARG A 128 1.82 12.22 -24.01
CA ARG A 128 0.56 11.63 -23.55
C ARG A 128 -0.29 11.25 -24.76
N THR A 129 -0.51 9.97 -24.95
CA THR A 129 -1.38 9.44 -25.98
C THR A 129 -2.61 8.83 -25.33
N VAL A 130 -3.80 9.27 -25.78
CA VAL A 130 -5.04 8.58 -25.48
C VAL A 130 -5.17 7.46 -26.49
N ARG A 131 -5.22 6.21 -26.02
CA ARG A 131 -5.45 5.04 -26.86
C ARG A 131 -6.79 4.42 -26.53
N SER A 132 -7.49 4.02 -27.55
CA SER A 132 -8.72 3.25 -27.45
C SER A 132 -8.40 1.79 -27.73
N TYR A 133 -8.82 0.92 -26.83
CA TYR A 133 -8.63 -0.51 -26.95
C TYR A 133 -9.99 -1.21 -27.05
N SER A 134 -10.10 -2.13 -28.00
CA SER A 134 -11.25 -3.02 -28.12
C SER A 134 -11.14 -4.18 -27.12
N LEU A 135 -12.29 -4.70 -26.70
CA LEU A 135 -12.36 -5.88 -25.85
C LEU A 135 -12.91 -7.08 -26.63
N ALA A 136 -12.29 -8.23 -26.45
CA ALA A 136 -12.79 -9.51 -26.94
C ALA A 136 -13.13 -10.43 -25.76
N ALA A 137 -14.20 -11.22 -25.92
CA ALA A 137 -14.53 -12.27 -24.97
C ALA A 137 -13.43 -13.33 -24.93
N LEU A 138 -13.21 -13.91 -23.74
CA LEU A 138 -12.36 -15.08 -23.57
C LEU A 138 -13.15 -16.35 -23.88
N GLU A 139 -12.49 -17.34 -24.44
CA GLU A 139 -13.08 -18.68 -24.65
C GLU A 139 -13.07 -19.50 -23.35
N GLN A 140 -12.06 -19.26 -22.50
CA GLN A 140 -11.86 -19.94 -21.24
C GLN A 140 -11.41 -18.98 -20.14
N ALA A 141 -11.81 -19.27 -18.90
CA ALA A 141 -11.35 -18.51 -17.75
C ALA A 141 -9.83 -18.64 -17.57
N PRO A 142 -9.10 -17.53 -17.40
CA PRO A 142 -7.66 -17.59 -17.20
C PRO A 142 -7.34 -18.20 -15.83
N GLN A 143 -6.34 -19.07 -15.78
CA GLN A 143 -5.89 -19.65 -14.54
C GLN A 143 -5.16 -18.61 -13.67
N SER A 144 -5.42 -18.64 -12.37
CA SER A 144 -4.71 -17.82 -11.41
C SER A 144 -3.35 -18.43 -11.07
N PRO A 145 -2.25 -17.68 -11.17
CA PRO A 145 -0.96 -18.12 -10.63
C PRO A 145 -0.88 -17.95 -9.11
N PHE A 146 -1.89 -17.34 -8.49
CA PHE A 146 -1.89 -17.04 -7.05
C PHE A 146 -2.62 -18.11 -6.25
N SER A 147 -2.16 -18.32 -5.02
CA SER A 147 -2.82 -19.11 -3.99
C SER A 147 -2.69 -18.49 -2.62
N PHE A 148 -3.60 -18.84 -1.71
CA PHE A 148 -3.58 -18.44 -0.31
C PHE A 148 -3.34 -19.65 0.58
N HIS A 149 -2.45 -19.50 1.55
CA HIS A 149 -2.15 -20.51 2.55
C HIS A 149 -2.29 -19.90 3.95
N GLU A 150 -3.25 -20.42 4.71
CA GLU A 150 -3.47 -20.01 6.09
C GLU A 150 -2.68 -20.93 7.04
N SER A 151 -1.98 -20.35 7.99
CA SER A 151 -1.19 -21.07 8.99
C SER A 151 -1.66 -20.70 10.38
N GLU A 152 -1.91 -21.72 11.21
CA GLU A 152 -2.22 -21.62 12.65
C GLU A 152 -3.40 -20.69 12.99
N GLY A 153 -4.25 -20.34 12.01
CA GLY A 153 -5.36 -19.40 12.21
C GLY A 153 -4.92 -17.97 12.54
N VAL A 154 -3.67 -17.58 12.27
CA VAL A 154 -3.11 -16.26 12.58
C VAL A 154 -2.40 -15.59 11.41
N THR A 155 -2.00 -16.36 10.37
CA THR A 155 -1.24 -15.84 9.23
C THR A 155 -1.84 -16.33 7.92
N LEU A 156 -2.01 -15.40 6.96
CA LEU A 156 -2.39 -15.70 5.59
C LEU A 156 -1.24 -15.36 4.65
N ARG A 157 -0.62 -16.37 4.04
CA ARG A 157 0.44 -16.23 3.06
C ARG A 157 -0.14 -16.18 1.64
N VAL A 158 0.33 -15.23 0.86
CA VAL A 158 0.08 -15.12 -0.58
C VAL A 158 1.26 -15.72 -1.32
N GLU A 159 0.97 -16.61 -2.24
CA GLU A 159 1.96 -17.20 -3.15
C GLU A 159 1.62 -16.89 -4.60
N GLN A 160 2.65 -16.81 -5.45
CA GLN A 160 2.54 -16.77 -6.90
C GLN A 160 3.36 -17.89 -7.50
N SER A 161 2.71 -18.78 -8.27
CA SER A 161 3.36 -19.95 -8.89
C SER A 161 4.17 -20.80 -7.89
N GLY A 162 3.61 -21.01 -6.70
CA GLY A 162 4.22 -21.78 -5.61
C GLY A 162 5.35 -21.07 -4.87
N LYS A 163 5.64 -19.79 -5.19
CA LYS A 163 6.65 -19.00 -4.48
C LYS A 163 5.96 -17.99 -3.54
N PRO A 164 6.43 -17.85 -2.29
CA PRO A 164 5.87 -16.89 -1.35
C PRO A 164 6.12 -15.45 -1.81
N VAL A 165 5.14 -14.58 -1.56
CA VAL A 165 5.19 -13.15 -1.89
C VAL A 165 5.16 -12.29 -0.64
N LEU A 166 4.13 -12.45 0.16
CA LEU A 166 3.96 -11.79 1.44
C LEU A 166 3.07 -12.64 2.35
N ALA A 167 3.16 -12.37 3.65
CA ALA A 167 2.24 -12.95 4.63
C ALA A 167 1.59 -11.84 5.46
N TYR A 168 0.26 -11.88 5.57
CA TYR A 168 -0.52 -11.00 6.45
C TYR A 168 -0.76 -11.71 7.78
N ASN A 169 -0.18 -11.19 8.85
CA ASN A 169 -0.35 -11.67 10.21
C ASN A 169 -1.62 -11.03 10.80
N PHE A 170 -2.76 -11.66 10.57
CA PHE A 170 -4.05 -11.15 11.05
C PHE A 170 -4.28 -11.46 12.53
N GLY A 171 -3.79 -12.59 13.02
CA GLY A 171 -3.78 -12.92 14.44
C GLY A 171 -2.54 -12.42 15.16
N THR A 172 -2.51 -12.64 16.46
CA THR A 172 -1.39 -12.22 17.30
C THR A 172 -0.19 -13.13 17.12
N ILE A 173 0.90 -12.56 16.66
CA ILE A 173 2.22 -13.22 16.62
C ILE A 173 2.98 -12.81 17.87
N THR A 174 3.53 -13.79 18.58
CA THR A 174 4.38 -13.56 19.76
C THR A 174 5.79 -14.06 19.47
N ASN A 175 6.78 -13.19 19.64
CA ASN A 175 8.18 -13.59 19.50
C ASN A 175 8.74 -14.07 20.84
N GLU A 176 8.94 -15.38 20.96
CA GLU A 176 9.44 -16.02 22.19
C GLU A 176 10.88 -15.61 22.55
N LYS A 177 11.64 -15.03 21.61
CA LYS A 177 13.00 -14.52 21.86
C LYS A 177 12.99 -13.14 22.53
N VAL A 178 11.86 -12.43 22.54
CA VAL A 178 11.70 -11.16 23.23
C VAL A 178 11.32 -11.43 24.69
N PRO A 179 11.94 -10.76 25.68
CA PRO A 179 11.68 -11.01 27.09
C PRO A 179 10.19 -10.96 27.44
N VAL A 180 9.73 -11.84 28.32
CA VAL A 180 8.31 -11.94 28.74
C VAL A 180 7.77 -10.67 29.39
N THR A 181 8.67 -9.87 29.99
CA THR A 181 8.34 -8.58 30.60
C THR A 181 8.18 -7.44 29.59
N GLU A 182 8.55 -7.68 28.32
CA GLU A 182 8.47 -6.71 27.27
C GLU A 182 7.10 -6.77 26.58
N HIS A 183 6.27 -5.75 26.77
CA HIS A 183 4.91 -5.71 26.21
C HIS A 183 4.89 -5.71 24.67
N ARG A 184 5.97 -5.26 24.01
CA ARG A 184 6.12 -5.21 22.54
C ARG A 184 6.49 -6.56 21.91
N ARG A 185 6.47 -7.65 22.71
CA ARG A 185 6.77 -9.00 22.21
C ARG A 185 5.67 -9.61 21.33
N SER A 186 4.51 -8.98 21.26
CA SER A 186 3.35 -9.49 20.52
C SER A 186 2.73 -8.43 19.63
N ARG A 187 2.34 -8.81 18.39
CA ARG A 187 1.70 -7.92 17.42
C ARG A 187 0.72 -8.66 16.53
N ALA A 188 -0.34 -7.96 16.08
CA ALA A 188 -1.27 -8.42 15.05
C ALA A 188 -1.48 -7.37 13.96
N CYS A 189 -2.15 -7.71 12.88
CA CYS A 189 -2.58 -6.80 11.81
C CYS A 189 -1.42 -6.10 11.07
N TYR A 190 -0.42 -6.88 10.60
CA TYR A 190 0.73 -6.39 9.86
C TYR A 190 1.20 -7.41 8.81
N VAL A 191 2.08 -6.99 7.89
CA VAL A 191 2.60 -7.86 6.82
C VAL A 191 4.05 -8.23 7.11
N HIS A 192 4.31 -9.50 7.31
CA HIS A 192 5.66 -10.08 7.43
C HIS A 192 5.59 -11.60 7.35
N PRO A 193 6.53 -12.25 6.63
CA PRO A 193 7.56 -11.70 5.78
C PRO A 193 7.05 -11.09 4.46
N VAL A 194 7.87 -10.26 3.83
CA VAL A 194 7.76 -9.89 2.42
C VAL A 194 8.97 -10.44 1.71
N TRP A 195 8.74 -11.21 0.63
CA TRP A 195 9.81 -11.82 -0.15
C TRP A 195 10.09 -11.04 -1.43
N GLY A 196 11.37 -10.89 -1.74
CA GLY A 196 11.84 -10.44 -3.05
C GLY A 196 11.61 -11.49 -4.14
N LEU A 197 11.88 -11.13 -5.38
CA LEU A 197 11.63 -12.00 -6.54
C LEU A 197 12.50 -13.27 -6.55
N ASN A 198 13.65 -13.24 -5.89
CA ASN A 198 14.56 -14.37 -5.79
C ASN A 198 14.35 -15.21 -4.51
N GLY A 199 13.33 -14.87 -3.70
CA GLY A 199 12.98 -15.58 -2.47
C GLY A 199 13.66 -15.05 -1.20
N GLU A 200 14.47 -13.99 -1.31
CA GLU A 200 15.06 -13.30 -0.15
C GLU A 200 13.98 -12.58 0.68
N ILE A 201 14.14 -12.57 2.01
CA ILE A 201 13.24 -11.84 2.90
C ILE A 201 13.71 -10.39 3.00
N LEU A 202 12.85 -9.46 2.56
CA LEU A 202 13.15 -8.04 2.57
C LEU A 202 12.92 -7.38 3.93
N THR A 203 11.93 -7.89 4.67
CA THR A 203 11.46 -7.24 5.91
C THR A 203 12.02 -7.88 7.18
N ASP A 204 12.07 -7.10 8.25
CA ASP A 204 12.44 -7.51 9.60
C ASP A 204 11.22 -7.53 10.52
N ASP A 205 11.27 -8.31 11.60
CA ASP A 205 10.20 -8.44 12.57
C ASP A 205 10.75 -8.60 13.99
N PHE A 206 10.26 -7.81 14.91
CA PHE A 206 10.76 -7.74 16.30
C PHE A 206 12.29 -7.58 16.37
N PRO A 207 12.92 -6.66 15.61
CA PRO A 207 14.36 -6.51 15.68
C PRO A 207 14.82 -6.08 17.07
N LYS A 208 16.00 -6.53 17.48
CA LYS A 208 16.53 -6.31 18.85
C LYS A 208 16.66 -4.84 19.22
N ASP A 209 16.89 -3.97 18.23
CA ASP A 209 16.99 -2.52 18.41
C ASP A 209 15.62 -1.85 18.59
N HIS A 210 14.54 -2.45 18.03
CA HIS A 210 13.18 -1.88 18.05
C HIS A 210 12.14 -2.99 18.02
N TYR A 211 11.81 -3.62 19.14
CA TYR A 211 10.83 -4.71 19.21
C TYR A 211 9.42 -4.34 18.69
N HIS A 212 9.11 -3.06 18.58
CA HIS A 212 7.84 -2.56 18.03
C HIS A 212 7.87 -2.33 16.51
N HIS A 213 8.95 -2.66 15.80
CA HIS A 213 8.98 -2.63 14.34
C HIS A 213 8.60 -4.00 13.77
N HIS A 214 7.73 -3.97 12.75
CA HIS A 214 7.18 -5.19 12.13
C HIS A 214 7.08 -5.00 10.62
N GLY A 215 7.63 -5.83 9.81
CA GLY A 215 7.51 -5.87 8.35
C GLY A 215 6.94 -4.61 7.69
N ILE A 216 5.68 -4.69 7.22
CA ILE A 216 4.91 -3.52 6.79
C ILE A 216 3.77 -3.33 7.79
N PHE A 217 3.69 -2.15 8.39
CA PHE A 217 2.68 -1.81 9.39
C PHE A 217 2.29 -0.32 9.31
N TRP A 218 1.16 0.04 9.90
CA TRP A 218 0.62 1.40 9.87
C TRP A 218 0.11 1.75 11.26
N THR A 219 0.85 2.58 11.95
CA THR A 219 0.60 2.95 13.35
C THR A 219 1.15 4.33 13.67
N TRP A 220 0.70 4.89 14.78
CA TRP A 220 1.08 6.23 15.24
C TRP A 220 1.54 6.21 16.69
N PRO A 221 2.59 6.96 17.04
CA PRO A 221 3.02 7.15 18.42
C PRO A 221 2.02 8.01 19.21
N HIS A 222 1.25 8.83 18.51
CA HIS A 222 0.29 9.72 19.13
C HIS A 222 -1.11 9.47 18.60
N VAL A 223 -1.94 8.86 19.44
CA VAL A 223 -3.37 8.62 19.21
C VAL A 223 -4.11 9.22 20.39
N LYS A 224 -4.82 10.35 20.19
CA LYS A 224 -5.55 11.01 21.26
C LYS A 224 -7.05 10.77 21.14
N ILE A 225 -7.66 10.27 22.21
CA ILE A 225 -9.07 9.91 22.30
C ILE A 225 -9.61 10.50 23.59
N ASP A 226 -10.65 11.32 23.53
CA ASP A 226 -11.24 11.98 24.72
C ASP A 226 -10.22 12.69 25.61
N GLY A 227 -9.20 13.31 25.02
CA GLY A 227 -8.14 13.97 25.76
C GLY A 227 -7.03 13.04 26.27
N GLN A 228 -7.22 11.71 26.22
CA GLN A 228 -6.23 10.73 26.63
C GLN A 228 -5.29 10.37 25.50
N GLN A 229 -3.99 10.32 25.78
CA GLN A 229 -2.93 9.94 24.85
C GLN A 229 -2.71 8.44 24.89
N HIS A 230 -2.67 7.82 23.71
CA HIS A 230 -2.31 6.41 23.50
C HIS A 230 -1.17 6.32 22.50
N ASP A 231 -0.42 5.23 22.55
CA ASP A 231 0.69 4.93 21.64
C ASP A 231 0.40 3.59 20.93
N LEU A 232 -0.04 3.67 19.66
CA LEU A 232 -0.27 2.51 18.81
C LEU A 232 1.04 2.00 18.17
N TRP A 233 2.07 2.87 18.12
CA TRP A 233 3.36 2.50 17.56
C TRP A 233 4.06 1.48 18.47
N ALA A 234 4.14 1.77 19.77
CA ALA A 234 4.69 0.85 20.74
C ALA A 234 3.64 -0.15 21.30
N GLY A 235 2.34 0.12 21.13
CA GLY A 235 1.27 -0.81 21.47
C GLY A 235 1.04 -0.95 22.99
N SER A 236 1.16 0.13 23.78
CA SER A 236 1.06 0.04 25.23
C SER A 236 -0.38 -0.01 25.77
N THR A 237 -1.25 0.89 25.31
CA THR A 237 -2.62 1.06 25.84
C THR A 237 -3.70 0.91 24.76
N ILE A 238 -3.29 0.78 23.53
CA ILE A 238 -4.16 0.59 22.35
C ILE A 238 -3.55 -0.48 21.46
N ALA A 239 -4.39 -1.33 20.87
CA ALA A 239 -3.93 -2.44 20.03
C ALA A 239 -4.86 -2.64 18.84
N GLN A 240 -4.29 -3.08 17.71
CA GLN A 240 -5.04 -3.58 16.57
C GLN A 240 -5.46 -5.02 16.80
N ARG A 241 -6.69 -5.37 16.38
CA ARG A 241 -7.22 -6.73 16.41
C ARG A 241 -7.94 -7.02 15.09
N PHE A 242 -7.73 -8.19 14.55
CA PHE A 242 -8.47 -8.68 13.40
C PHE A 242 -9.95 -8.91 13.77
N GLU A 243 -10.83 -8.51 12.87
CA GLU A 243 -12.27 -8.72 13.01
C GLU A 243 -12.79 -9.75 12.01
N ARG A 244 -12.52 -9.50 10.72
CA ARG A 244 -13.00 -10.38 9.64
C ARG A 244 -12.33 -10.10 8.30
N TRP A 245 -12.37 -11.08 7.43
CA TRP A 245 -12.08 -10.92 6.02
C TRP A 245 -13.23 -10.22 5.30
N LEU A 246 -12.92 -9.26 4.43
CA LEU A 246 -13.87 -8.62 3.53
C LEU A 246 -13.76 -9.21 2.12
N VAL A 247 -12.54 -9.46 1.65
CA VAL A 247 -12.26 -10.09 0.35
C VAL A 247 -11.05 -11.01 0.48
N ARG A 248 -11.15 -12.19 -0.14
CA ARG A 248 -10.02 -13.10 -0.40
C ARG A 248 -10.24 -13.67 -1.80
N ARG A 249 -9.59 -13.09 -2.80
CA ARG A 249 -9.74 -13.51 -4.21
C ARG A 249 -8.39 -13.62 -4.88
N THR A 250 -8.23 -14.66 -5.68
CA THR A 250 -7.10 -14.83 -6.58
C THR A 250 -7.59 -14.70 -8.02
N GLY A 251 -6.79 -14.09 -8.86
CA GLY A 251 -7.04 -13.98 -10.29
C GLY A 251 -5.71 -14.05 -11.05
N HIS A 252 -5.77 -13.95 -12.36
CA HIS A 252 -4.58 -14.10 -13.18
C HIS A 252 -3.66 -12.85 -13.17
N LEU A 253 -4.20 -11.65 -12.91
CA LEU A 253 -3.41 -10.42 -12.78
C LEU A 253 -2.98 -10.13 -11.34
N ALA A 254 -3.83 -10.46 -10.37
CA ALA A 254 -3.55 -10.14 -8.97
C ALA A 254 -4.27 -11.06 -7.98
N ALA A 255 -3.67 -11.22 -6.80
CA ALA A 255 -4.37 -11.63 -5.60
C ALA A 255 -4.86 -10.38 -4.85
N VAL A 256 -6.08 -10.42 -4.34
CA VAL A 256 -6.72 -9.32 -3.61
C VAL A 256 -7.17 -9.80 -2.25
N LEU A 257 -6.66 -9.12 -1.23
CA LEU A 257 -7.06 -9.27 0.16
C LEU A 257 -7.75 -8.00 0.62
N ALA A 258 -8.83 -8.12 1.36
CA ALA A 258 -9.37 -7.02 2.15
C ALA A 258 -9.76 -7.51 3.53
N VAL A 259 -9.42 -6.75 4.55
CA VAL A 259 -9.62 -7.10 5.95
C VAL A 259 -10.22 -5.92 6.72
N GLU A 260 -11.07 -6.22 7.68
CA GLU A 260 -11.51 -5.28 8.70
C GLU A 260 -10.82 -5.63 10.01
N ASN A 261 -10.13 -4.64 10.57
CA ASN A 261 -9.51 -4.67 11.89
C ASN A 261 -10.18 -3.63 12.79
N GLY A 262 -10.04 -3.76 14.08
CA GLY A 262 -10.43 -2.73 15.06
C GLY A 262 -9.23 -2.26 15.87
N TRP A 263 -9.21 -0.97 16.24
CA TRP A 263 -8.32 -0.48 17.29
C TRP A 263 -9.05 -0.50 18.61
N TYR A 264 -8.42 -1.06 19.62
CA TYR A 264 -9.01 -1.32 20.90
C TYR A 264 -8.25 -0.65 22.05
N VAL A 265 -8.97 0.08 22.89
CA VAL A 265 -8.52 0.51 24.22
C VAL A 265 -9.23 -0.37 25.24
N GLY A 266 -8.49 -1.30 25.84
CA GLY A 266 -9.09 -2.37 26.65
C GLY A 266 -10.08 -3.23 25.83
N PRO A 267 -11.34 -3.37 26.29
CA PRO A 267 -12.38 -4.11 25.55
C PRO A 267 -13.11 -3.26 24.50
N LYS A 268 -12.96 -1.93 24.52
CA LYS A 268 -13.72 -1.01 23.67
C LYS A 268 -13.01 -0.79 22.34
N ARG A 269 -13.70 -1.07 21.22
CA ARG A 269 -13.27 -0.65 19.89
C ARG A 269 -13.48 0.88 19.76
N VAL A 270 -12.44 1.57 19.29
CA VAL A 270 -12.43 3.04 19.12
C VAL A 270 -12.31 3.44 17.65
N MET A 271 -11.70 2.60 16.82
CA MET A 271 -11.50 2.81 15.40
C MET A 271 -11.80 1.52 14.64
N ARG A 272 -12.45 1.62 13.51
CA ARG A 272 -12.52 0.58 12.50
C ARG A 272 -11.49 0.87 11.43
N GLU A 273 -10.70 -0.12 11.09
CA GLU A 273 -9.65 -0.05 10.08
C GLU A 273 -9.97 -1.05 8.99
N ARG A 274 -9.95 -0.61 7.73
CA ARG A 274 -10.09 -1.49 6.56
C ARG A 274 -8.88 -1.37 5.68
N VAL A 275 -8.31 -2.51 5.37
CA VAL A 275 -7.06 -2.61 4.63
C VAL A 275 -7.31 -3.46 3.39
N TRP A 276 -7.00 -2.90 2.23
CA TRP A 276 -6.95 -3.63 0.98
C TRP A 276 -5.51 -3.80 0.55
N ILE A 277 -5.16 -5.02 0.16
CA ILE A 277 -3.84 -5.37 -0.37
C ILE A 277 -4.06 -6.04 -1.71
N ARG A 278 -3.53 -5.44 -2.79
CA ARG A 278 -3.54 -6.01 -4.13
C ARG A 278 -2.12 -6.40 -4.51
N VAL A 279 -1.88 -7.68 -4.63
CA VAL A 279 -0.59 -8.26 -5.02
C VAL A 279 -0.65 -8.56 -6.50
N TRP A 280 -0.03 -7.73 -7.32
CA TRP A 280 0.02 -7.90 -8.75
C TRP A 280 0.98 -9.01 -9.17
N ARG A 281 0.70 -9.62 -10.30
CA ARG A 281 1.59 -10.60 -10.91
C ARG A 281 2.95 -9.96 -11.18
N ALA A 282 4.01 -10.63 -10.77
CA ALA A 282 5.37 -10.15 -11.00
C ALA A 282 5.70 -10.16 -12.50
N THR A 283 6.48 -9.18 -12.91
CA THR A 283 7.29 -9.24 -14.13
C THR A 283 8.61 -9.98 -13.83
N GLU A 284 9.49 -10.07 -14.77
CA GLU A 284 10.84 -10.64 -14.54
C GLU A 284 11.66 -9.85 -13.51
N THR A 285 11.42 -8.55 -13.39
CA THR A 285 12.28 -7.65 -12.61
C THR A 285 11.59 -6.92 -11.47
N SER A 286 10.25 -6.97 -11.39
CA SER A 286 9.50 -6.21 -10.41
C SER A 286 8.14 -6.80 -10.07
N ARG A 287 7.63 -6.46 -8.90
CA ARG A 287 6.26 -6.72 -8.44
C ARG A 287 5.68 -5.45 -7.87
N CYS A 288 4.41 -5.22 -8.15
CA CYS A 288 3.63 -4.17 -7.54
C CYS A 288 2.77 -4.74 -6.41
N VAL A 289 2.65 -4.00 -5.32
CA VAL A 289 1.72 -4.29 -4.23
C VAL A 289 1.06 -2.98 -3.82
N ASP A 290 -0.28 -2.90 -3.93
CA ASP A 290 -1.02 -1.72 -3.53
C ASP A 290 -1.62 -1.90 -2.14
N PHE A 291 -1.62 -0.83 -1.35
CA PHE A 291 -2.28 -0.75 -0.06
C PHE A 291 -3.28 0.41 -0.05
N ASP A 292 -4.54 0.11 0.26
CA ASP A 292 -5.54 1.13 0.58
C ASP A 292 -5.95 0.99 2.05
N LEU A 293 -5.81 2.06 2.80
CA LEU A 293 -6.13 2.11 4.22
C LEU A 293 -7.31 3.06 4.45
N THR A 294 -8.35 2.59 5.13
CA THR A 294 -9.52 3.40 5.51
C THR A 294 -9.71 3.33 7.01
N PHE A 295 -9.69 4.47 7.67
CA PHE A 295 -9.86 4.61 9.11
C PHE A 295 -11.19 5.30 9.41
N ILE A 296 -12.01 4.69 10.27
CA ILE A 296 -13.35 5.16 10.62
C ILE A 296 -13.44 5.16 12.15
N PRO A 297 -13.38 6.34 12.79
CA PRO A 297 -13.65 6.46 14.21
C PRO A 297 -15.06 5.94 14.55
N GLU A 298 -15.24 5.28 15.69
CA GLU A 298 -16.56 4.79 16.09
C GLU A 298 -17.44 5.97 16.58
N ASP A 299 -17.38 6.28 17.85
CA ASP A 299 -18.31 7.23 18.48
C ASP A 299 -17.74 8.64 18.65
N ARG A 300 -16.42 8.80 18.56
CA ARG A 300 -15.70 10.01 18.96
C ARG A 300 -14.57 10.36 18.01
N PRO A 301 -14.22 11.64 17.90
CA PRO A 301 -13.06 12.05 17.14
C PRO A 301 -11.78 11.46 17.70
N ILE A 302 -10.88 11.07 16.81
CA ILE A 302 -9.53 10.62 17.12
C ILE A 302 -8.54 11.55 16.46
N GLU A 303 -7.59 12.08 17.23
CA GLU A 303 -6.49 12.86 16.70
C GLU A 303 -5.27 11.95 16.53
N LEU A 304 -4.64 12.00 15.37
CA LEU A 304 -3.43 11.24 15.03
C LEU A 304 -2.32 12.21 14.63
N TRP A 305 -1.09 11.94 15.07
CA TRP A 305 0.09 12.63 14.55
C TRP A 305 1.37 11.80 14.78
N GLY A 306 2.40 12.13 13.99
CA GLY A 306 3.71 11.50 14.06
C GLY A 306 4.57 12.04 15.19
N ALA A 307 5.76 11.49 15.36
CA ALA A 307 6.72 11.98 16.35
C ALA A 307 7.34 13.30 15.90
N GLU A 308 7.37 14.28 16.80
CA GLU A 308 7.90 15.60 16.54
C GLU A 308 9.37 15.56 16.08
N GLY A 309 9.67 16.29 15.01
CA GLY A 309 11.02 16.42 14.44
C GLY A 309 11.59 15.16 13.79
N LYS A 310 10.78 14.10 13.68
CA LYS A 310 11.18 12.83 13.03
C LYS A 310 10.17 12.36 11.99
N SER A 311 8.90 12.74 12.11
CA SER A 311 7.80 12.35 11.23
C SER A 311 7.67 10.83 11.03
N TYR A 312 7.85 10.02 12.07
CA TYR A 312 7.42 8.63 12.01
C TYR A 312 6.01 8.51 12.61
N GLY A 313 5.22 7.66 12.02
CA GLY A 313 3.79 7.48 12.30
C GLY A 313 3.03 7.49 10.99
N GLY A 314 2.26 6.45 10.74
CA GLY A 314 1.62 6.18 9.47
C GLY A 314 2.12 4.88 8.87
N PHE A 315 2.23 4.80 7.55
CA PHE A 315 2.65 3.59 6.85
C PHE A 315 4.17 3.42 6.91
N THR A 316 4.61 2.26 7.38
CA THR A 316 6.02 1.97 7.56
C THR A 316 6.38 0.61 7.01
N MET A 317 7.50 0.51 6.28
CA MET A 317 8.15 -0.74 5.93
C MET A 317 9.50 -0.83 6.66
N ARG A 318 9.64 -1.82 7.53
CA ARG A 318 10.89 -2.16 8.22
C ARG A 318 11.64 -3.21 7.42
N PHE A 319 12.70 -2.81 6.75
CA PHE A 319 13.61 -3.73 6.06
C PHE A 319 14.56 -4.40 7.05
N LYS A 320 15.04 -5.60 6.66
CA LYS A 320 16.17 -6.29 7.30
C LYS A 320 17.42 -6.08 6.45
N PRO A 321 18.13 -4.96 6.59
CA PRO A 321 19.23 -4.64 5.69
C PRO A 321 20.41 -5.60 5.85
N GLY A 322 21.15 -5.78 4.76
CA GLY A 322 22.49 -6.31 4.78
C GLY A 322 23.51 -5.28 5.30
N PRO A 323 24.79 -5.46 4.99
CA PRO A 323 25.85 -4.52 5.42
C PRO A 323 25.57 -3.09 4.95
N ARG A 324 25.95 -2.08 5.74
CA ARG A 324 25.75 -0.67 5.41
C ARG A 324 26.37 -0.27 4.06
N SER A 325 27.51 -0.84 3.70
CA SER A 325 28.18 -0.63 2.41
C SER A 325 27.39 -1.16 1.21
N GLU A 326 26.47 -2.09 1.44
CA GLU A 326 25.61 -2.69 0.42
C GLU A 326 24.20 -2.10 0.43
N THR A 327 23.92 -1.14 1.32
CA THR A 327 22.60 -0.54 1.51
C THR A 327 22.56 0.87 0.92
N LEU A 328 21.53 1.14 0.12
CA LEU A 328 21.27 2.43 -0.49
C LEU A 328 19.84 2.87 -0.20
N ILE A 329 19.65 4.16 0.07
CA ILE A 329 18.35 4.81 0.05
C ILE A 329 18.37 5.82 -1.10
N THR A 330 17.39 5.72 -2.00
CA THR A 330 17.22 6.61 -3.13
C THR A 330 15.88 7.32 -3.01
N VAL A 331 15.89 8.62 -3.26
CA VAL A 331 14.72 9.51 -3.19
C VAL A 331 14.66 10.33 -4.49
N PRO A 332 13.62 11.16 -4.73
CA PRO A 332 13.54 11.96 -5.96
C PRO A 332 14.79 12.77 -6.29
N GLN A 333 15.51 13.23 -5.28
CA GLN A 333 16.75 14.03 -5.42
C GLN A 333 18.01 13.18 -5.68
N GLY A 334 17.89 11.85 -5.66
CA GLY A 334 18.99 10.93 -5.88
C GLY A 334 19.33 10.07 -4.65
N LYS A 335 20.55 9.50 -4.64
CA LYS A 335 21.02 8.65 -3.53
C LYS A 335 21.33 9.53 -2.31
N THR A 336 20.88 9.10 -1.14
CA THR A 336 21.17 9.79 0.11
C THR A 336 22.50 9.33 0.72
N SER A 337 23.18 10.22 1.43
CA SER A 337 24.40 9.89 2.19
C SER A 337 24.10 9.41 3.62
N GLY A 338 22.93 9.75 4.14
CA GLY A 338 22.49 9.47 5.50
C GLY A 338 20.98 9.37 5.63
N ASP A 339 20.54 9.29 6.86
CA ASP A 339 19.13 9.27 7.25
C ASP A 339 18.45 10.61 6.96
N LEU A 340 17.18 10.57 6.59
CA LEU A 340 16.36 11.76 6.35
C LEU A 340 15.20 11.80 7.34
N PRO A 341 15.30 12.60 8.42
CA PRO A 341 14.16 12.87 9.28
C PRO A 341 13.29 13.99 8.70
N ASP A 342 12.00 13.95 8.94
CA ASP A 342 11.03 15.02 8.65
C ASP A 342 11.20 15.64 7.23
N THR A 343 11.37 14.79 6.24
CA THR A 343 11.69 15.22 4.86
C THR A 343 10.51 14.95 3.93
N PRO A 344 9.97 15.96 3.21
CA PRO A 344 8.91 15.76 2.23
C PRO A 344 9.40 14.97 1.02
N LEU A 345 8.80 13.79 0.76
CA LEU A 345 9.17 12.90 -0.33
C LEU A 345 7.93 12.34 -1.03
N ALA A 346 7.95 12.29 -2.37
CA ALA A 346 6.92 11.61 -3.15
C ALA A 346 7.11 10.08 -3.15
N TRP A 347 8.36 9.63 -3.00
CA TRP A 347 8.73 8.23 -2.92
C TRP A 347 10.11 8.06 -2.27
N ALA A 348 10.38 6.87 -1.76
CA ALA A 348 11.71 6.45 -1.35
C ALA A 348 11.91 4.97 -1.68
N ASP A 349 13.11 4.62 -2.10
CA ASP A 349 13.60 3.26 -2.39
C ASP A 349 14.62 2.85 -1.33
N PHE A 350 14.51 1.62 -0.90
CA PHE A 350 15.49 0.95 -0.04
C PHE A 350 16.03 -0.27 -0.75
N THR A 351 17.27 -0.23 -1.14
CA THR A 351 17.99 -1.31 -1.81
C THR A 351 19.12 -1.83 -0.92
N SER A 352 19.24 -3.14 -0.79
CA SER A 352 20.31 -3.78 0.00
C SER A 352 20.67 -5.15 -0.56
N LYS A 353 21.76 -5.71 -0.09
CA LYS A 353 22.07 -7.13 -0.23
C LYS A 353 21.51 -7.86 0.98
N PHE A 354 20.28 -8.39 0.85
CA PHE A 354 19.62 -9.12 1.94
C PHE A 354 20.28 -10.45 2.23
N GLU A 355 20.03 -11.00 3.42
CA GLU A 355 20.56 -12.28 3.85
C GLU A 355 20.23 -13.40 2.85
N GLY A 356 21.24 -14.17 2.46
CA GLY A 356 21.12 -15.25 1.47
C GLY A 356 21.02 -14.80 0.01
N ALA A 357 20.90 -13.48 -0.26
CA ALA A 357 20.83 -12.98 -1.63
C ALA A 357 22.21 -12.89 -2.28
N THR A 358 22.29 -13.25 -3.56
CA THR A 358 23.51 -13.10 -4.38
C THR A 358 23.64 -11.69 -4.95
N GLN A 359 22.52 -11.01 -5.16
CA GLN A 359 22.45 -9.68 -5.73
C GLN A 359 21.70 -8.72 -4.80
N ARG A 360 21.80 -7.42 -5.07
CA ARG A 360 21.00 -6.41 -4.40
C ARG A 360 19.56 -6.46 -4.92
N SER A 361 18.63 -6.32 -4.02
CA SER A 361 17.21 -6.13 -4.29
C SER A 361 16.63 -5.12 -3.29
N GLY A 362 15.34 -4.87 -3.34
CA GLY A 362 14.71 -3.91 -2.42
C GLY A 362 13.27 -3.65 -2.75
N ALA A 363 12.76 -2.56 -2.19
CA ALA A 363 11.45 -2.05 -2.53
C ALA A 363 11.39 -0.53 -2.42
N ALA A 364 10.59 0.07 -3.29
CA ALA A 364 10.24 1.48 -3.23
C ALA A 364 8.80 1.65 -2.76
N ILE A 365 8.56 2.68 -1.97
CA ILE A 365 7.22 3.11 -1.58
C ILE A 365 6.92 4.41 -2.33
N PHE A 366 5.79 4.44 -3.04
CA PHE A 366 5.31 5.61 -3.74
C PHE A 366 4.03 6.13 -3.07
N VAL A 367 3.96 7.44 -2.87
CA VAL A 367 2.74 8.10 -2.39
C VAL A 367 2.01 8.71 -3.57
N PRO A 368 0.71 8.44 -3.75
CA PRO A 368 -0.02 8.96 -4.90
C PRO A 368 -0.17 10.49 -4.82
N PRO A 369 -0.13 11.21 -5.96
CA PRO A 369 -0.22 12.68 -5.99
C PRO A 369 -1.51 13.26 -5.39
N HIS A 370 -2.58 12.46 -5.29
CA HIS A 370 -3.84 12.88 -4.68
C HIS A 370 -3.87 12.71 -3.15
N HIS A 371 -2.76 12.29 -2.54
CA HIS A 371 -2.64 12.25 -1.08
C HIS A 371 -2.85 13.65 -0.48
N PRO A 372 -3.63 13.80 0.62
CA PRO A 372 -4.00 15.12 1.16
C PRO A 372 -2.84 16.08 1.44
N ASP A 373 -1.70 15.56 1.88
CA ASP A 373 -0.48 16.32 2.20
C ASP A 373 0.67 15.95 1.24
N PHE A 374 0.38 15.74 -0.05
CA PHE A 374 1.41 15.35 -1.02
C PHE A 374 2.41 16.50 -1.31
N PRO A 375 3.73 16.21 -1.27
CA PRO A 375 4.34 15.01 -0.73
C PRO A 375 4.37 15.05 0.81
N PRO A 376 3.96 13.96 1.50
CA PRO A 376 4.02 13.89 2.96
C PRO A 376 5.46 13.93 3.47
N THR A 377 5.64 14.17 4.74
CA THR A 377 6.95 14.06 5.40
C THR A 377 7.30 12.60 5.68
N TRP A 378 8.58 12.28 5.67
CA TRP A 378 9.09 10.93 5.88
C TRP A 378 10.18 10.87 6.92
N LEU A 379 10.33 9.68 7.52
CA LEU A 379 11.55 9.25 8.16
C LEU A 379 12.16 8.11 7.35
N THR A 380 13.40 8.26 6.89
CA THR A 380 14.17 7.17 6.31
C THR A 380 15.40 6.87 7.15
N ARG A 381 15.69 5.59 7.37
CA ARG A 381 16.82 5.16 8.18
C ARG A 381 17.56 4.01 7.52
N TYR A 382 18.88 4.10 7.44
CA TYR A 382 19.72 3.06 6.88
C TYR A 382 19.71 1.75 7.66
N TYR A 383 19.28 1.75 8.92
CA TYR A 383 19.08 0.53 9.69
C TYR A 383 17.75 -0.19 9.37
N GLY A 384 16.95 0.33 8.42
CA GLY A 384 15.84 -0.41 7.83
C GLY A 384 14.53 0.30 7.61
N PRO A 385 14.03 1.25 8.43
CA PRO A 385 12.69 1.77 8.23
C PRO A 385 12.62 2.84 7.12
N LEU A 386 11.61 2.70 6.27
CA LEU A 386 11.02 3.75 5.46
C LEU A 386 9.63 4.03 6.03
N CYS A 387 9.45 5.20 6.63
CA CYS A 387 8.18 5.62 7.22
C CYS A 387 7.58 6.77 6.42
N VAL A 388 6.38 6.57 5.89
CA VAL A 388 5.54 7.65 5.35
C VAL A 388 4.82 8.28 6.54
N GLY A 389 5.30 9.42 7.00
CA GLY A 389 4.73 10.14 8.15
C GLY A 389 3.49 10.91 7.72
N TRP A 390 2.32 10.44 8.09
CA TRP A 390 1.08 11.16 7.84
C TRP A 390 -0.03 10.77 8.80
N PRO A 391 -0.71 11.75 9.44
CA PRO A 391 -0.23 13.13 9.65
C PRO A 391 1.10 13.13 10.39
N GLY A 392 2.03 13.95 9.88
CA GLY A 392 3.39 14.06 10.40
C GLY A 392 3.58 15.18 11.41
#